data_12ee01ad367fa6898ce74719b0ad0b5a
#
_entry.id   12ee01ad367fa6898ce74719b0ad0b5a
#
_cell.length_a   1.000
_cell.length_b   1.000
_cell.length_c   1.000
_cell.angle_alpha   90.00
_cell.angle_beta   90.00
_cell.angle_gamma   90.00
#
_symmetry.space_group_name_H-M   'P 1'
#
loop_
_entity.id
_entity.type
_entity.pdbx_description
1 polymer ?
#
loop_
_entity_poly.entity_id
_entity_poly.type
_entity_poly.pdbx_seq_one_letter_code
_entity_poly.pdbx_strand_id
1 'polypeptide(L)'
;MLLAHISDTHFRSRGEKLYGFIDVNAANADVVSQLNALRERPDAVVVSGDIVNCGRPEEYQVARQILGSLNYPLYLIPGNQDDKAHFLEHLHPLCPQLGNDPQNMRYAVDDFATRLLFIDSSHAGTSKGWLTDETIGWLEAQLFEGGDKPATIFMHHPPLPLGNAQMDPIACENGHRLLALVERFPSLTRIFCGHNHSLTMTQYRQALISTIPGTVHQVPYCHEDTRPYYDLSPASCLMHRQVGEQWVSYQHSLAHYAGPWLYDENISCPTEER
;
A
#
# COMPACT_ATOMS: atom_id res chain seq x y z
N MET A 1 16.69 -7.38 0.64
CA MET A 1 15.22 -7.25 0.70
C MET A 1 14.71 -6.56 -0.56
N LEU A 2 13.67 -7.12 -1.16
CA LEU A 2 12.88 -6.50 -2.21
C LEU A 2 11.39 -6.73 -1.88
N LEU A 3 10.62 -5.68 -1.68
CA LEU A 3 9.17 -5.76 -1.44
C LEU A 3 8.43 -5.19 -2.65
N ALA A 4 7.36 -5.85 -3.08
CA ALA A 4 6.36 -5.25 -3.96
C ALA A 4 5.22 -4.70 -3.10
N HIS A 5 4.82 -3.47 -3.32
CA HIS A 5 3.79 -2.80 -2.53
C HIS A 5 2.66 -2.34 -3.43
N ILE A 6 1.49 -2.92 -3.23
CA ILE A 6 0.22 -2.57 -3.88
C ILE A 6 -0.79 -2.12 -2.83
N SER A 7 -1.86 -1.46 -3.24
CA SER A 7 -2.94 -0.99 -2.37
C SER A 7 -4.25 -0.83 -3.13
N ASP A 8 -5.32 -0.66 -2.40
CA ASP A 8 -6.60 -0.21 -2.94
C ASP A 8 -7.10 -1.12 -4.07
N THR A 9 -7.13 -2.41 -3.79
CA THR A 9 -7.56 -3.44 -4.76
C THR A 9 -9.06 -3.46 -4.99
N HIS A 10 -9.86 -3.05 -4.01
CA HIS A 10 -11.31 -2.91 -4.07
C HIS A 10 -12.04 -4.11 -4.69
N PHE A 11 -11.65 -5.33 -4.32
CA PHE A 11 -12.31 -6.53 -4.82
C PHE A 11 -13.82 -6.46 -4.66
N ARG A 12 -14.55 -7.02 -5.62
CA ARG A 12 -15.99 -7.13 -5.63
C ARG A 12 -16.43 -8.58 -5.56
N SER A 13 -17.67 -8.82 -5.18
CA SER A 13 -18.29 -10.13 -5.28
C SER A 13 -18.23 -10.62 -6.74
N ARG A 14 -18.21 -11.95 -6.93
CA ARG A 14 -18.12 -12.53 -8.28
C ARG A 14 -19.23 -12.03 -9.19
N GLY A 15 -18.85 -11.50 -10.35
CA GLY A 15 -19.76 -10.95 -11.34
C GLY A 15 -20.20 -9.51 -11.10
N GLU A 16 -19.86 -8.92 -9.94
CA GLU A 16 -20.10 -7.50 -9.70
C GLU A 16 -18.96 -6.64 -10.27
N LYS A 17 -19.30 -5.44 -10.69
CA LYS A 17 -18.35 -4.44 -11.20
C LYS A 17 -18.35 -3.21 -10.32
N LEU A 18 -17.16 -2.65 -10.07
CA LEU A 18 -17.02 -1.38 -9.39
C LEU A 18 -17.61 -0.25 -10.28
N TYR A 19 -18.38 0.64 -9.69
CA TYR A 19 -19.11 1.71 -10.38
C TYR A 19 -19.96 1.22 -11.58
N GLY A 20 -20.34 -0.06 -11.60
CA GLY A 20 -21.19 -0.69 -12.61
C GLY A 20 -20.46 -1.10 -13.91
N PHE A 21 -19.20 -0.74 -14.12
CA PHE A 21 -18.48 -1.02 -15.37
C PHE A 21 -17.04 -1.53 -15.19
N ILE A 22 -16.37 -1.25 -14.09
CA ILE A 22 -14.97 -1.65 -13.89
C ILE A 22 -14.90 -3.08 -13.34
N ASP A 23 -14.27 -3.97 -14.08
CA ASP A 23 -13.99 -5.35 -13.63
C ASP A 23 -12.71 -5.40 -12.79
N VAL A 24 -12.84 -4.99 -11.52
CA VAL A 24 -11.71 -4.94 -10.59
C VAL A 24 -11.11 -6.32 -10.32
N ASN A 25 -11.93 -7.38 -10.37
CA ASN A 25 -11.47 -8.73 -10.09
C ASN A 25 -10.55 -9.23 -11.21
N ALA A 26 -10.93 -9.00 -12.47
CA ALA A 26 -10.08 -9.33 -13.62
C ALA A 26 -8.79 -8.50 -13.64
N ALA A 27 -8.89 -7.19 -13.36
CA ALA A 27 -7.73 -6.31 -13.29
C ALA A 27 -6.74 -6.76 -12.18
N ASN A 28 -7.21 -7.08 -10.99
CA ASN A 28 -6.34 -7.57 -9.92
C ASN A 28 -5.78 -8.98 -10.18
N ALA A 29 -6.51 -9.85 -10.88
CA ALA A 29 -5.97 -11.13 -11.32
C ALA A 29 -4.80 -10.94 -12.30
N ASP A 30 -4.89 -9.96 -13.18
CA ASP A 30 -3.79 -9.57 -14.08
C ASP A 30 -2.60 -8.98 -13.30
N VAL A 31 -2.84 -8.09 -12.33
CA VAL A 31 -1.81 -7.56 -11.42
C VAL A 31 -1.06 -8.70 -10.72
N VAL A 32 -1.77 -9.68 -10.17
CA VAL A 32 -1.16 -10.85 -9.52
C VAL A 32 -0.33 -11.66 -10.52
N SER A 33 -0.84 -11.86 -11.73
CA SER A 33 -0.09 -12.54 -12.81
C SER A 33 1.20 -11.81 -13.14
N GLN A 34 1.17 -10.49 -13.28
CA GLN A 34 2.34 -9.66 -13.56
C GLN A 34 3.35 -9.70 -12.42
N LEU A 35 2.90 -9.60 -11.15
CA LEU A 35 3.78 -9.72 -10.00
C LEU A 35 4.48 -11.10 -9.94
N ASN A 36 3.76 -12.17 -10.25
CA ASN A 36 4.33 -13.52 -10.32
C ASN A 36 5.34 -13.69 -11.47
N ALA A 37 5.19 -12.90 -12.54
CA ALA A 37 6.08 -12.91 -13.71
C ALA A 37 7.28 -11.97 -13.59
N LEU A 38 7.42 -11.22 -12.49
CA LEU A 38 8.54 -10.32 -12.28
C LEU A 38 9.87 -11.06 -12.44
N ARG A 39 10.79 -10.49 -13.24
CA ARG A 39 12.14 -11.04 -13.45
C ARG A 39 12.93 -11.10 -12.13
N GLU A 40 12.82 -10.05 -11.33
CA GLU A 40 13.36 -10.01 -9.98
C GLU A 40 12.24 -10.30 -8.98
N ARG A 41 12.36 -11.43 -8.31
CA ARG A 41 11.34 -11.93 -7.39
C ARG A 41 11.36 -11.14 -6.09
N PRO A 42 10.26 -10.51 -5.67
CA PRO A 42 10.19 -9.90 -4.35
C PRO A 42 10.25 -10.95 -3.23
N ASP A 43 10.77 -10.56 -2.08
CA ASP A 43 10.76 -11.37 -0.87
C ASP A 43 9.36 -11.47 -0.27
N ALA A 44 8.52 -10.43 -0.48
CA ALA A 44 7.13 -10.40 -0.06
C ALA A 44 6.34 -9.35 -0.86
N VAL A 45 5.00 -9.47 -0.81
CA VAL A 45 4.07 -8.46 -1.32
C VAL A 45 3.33 -7.82 -0.15
N VAL A 46 3.33 -6.49 -0.09
CA VAL A 46 2.55 -5.69 0.86
C VAL A 46 1.26 -5.23 0.18
N VAL A 47 0.13 -5.32 0.88
CA VAL A 47 -1.14 -4.73 0.44
C VAL A 47 -1.66 -3.81 1.55
N SER A 48 -1.63 -2.50 1.30
CA SER A 48 -1.85 -1.49 2.34
C SER A 48 -3.28 -0.97 2.42
N GLY A 49 -4.26 -1.88 2.43
CA GLY A 49 -5.65 -1.60 2.75
C GLY A 49 -6.57 -1.45 1.55
N ASP A 50 -7.85 -1.24 1.85
CA ASP A 50 -8.96 -1.26 0.91
C ASP A 50 -8.90 -2.49 -0.01
N ILE A 51 -8.75 -3.66 0.65
CA ILE A 51 -8.68 -4.95 -0.05
C ILE A 51 -9.98 -5.20 -0.81
N VAL A 52 -11.12 -4.99 -0.15
CA VAL A 52 -12.45 -5.12 -0.75
C VAL A 52 -13.16 -3.77 -0.79
N ASN A 53 -14.28 -3.69 -1.50
CA ASN A 53 -14.96 -2.40 -1.69
C ASN A 53 -16.12 -2.15 -0.71
N CYS A 54 -16.73 -3.18 -0.15
CA CYS A 54 -17.91 -3.07 0.70
C CYS A 54 -17.82 -3.89 2.01
N GLY A 55 -16.68 -4.51 2.30
CA GLY A 55 -16.48 -5.33 3.49
C GLY A 55 -17.31 -6.62 3.52
N ARG A 56 -17.85 -7.11 2.40
CA ARG A 56 -18.71 -8.28 2.34
C ARG A 56 -17.90 -9.59 2.31
N PRO A 57 -18.36 -10.65 2.98
CA PRO A 57 -17.68 -11.97 2.96
C PRO A 57 -17.36 -12.49 1.55
N GLU A 58 -18.28 -12.30 0.59
CA GLU A 58 -18.13 -12.76 -0.79
C GLU A 58 -17.01 -12.03 -1.52
N GLU A 59 -16.78 -10.77 -1.19
CA GLU A 59 -15.66 -9.98 -1.75
C GLU A 59 -14.33 -10.52 -1.21
N TYR A 60 -14.25 -10.85 0.08
CA TYR A 60 -13.05 -11.47 0.67
C TYR A 60 -12.77 -12.87 0.14
N GLN A 61 -13.81 -13.65 -0.20
CA GLN A 61 -13.61 -14.95 -0.85
C GLN A 61 -12.91 -14.78 -2.21
N VAL A 62 -13.31 -13.77 -3.00
CA VAL A 62 -12.65 -13.45 -4.28
C VAL A 62 -11.23 -12.94 -4.04
N ALA A 63 -11.05 -12.01 -3.11
CA ALA A 63 -9.74 -11.48 -2.74
C ALA A 63 -8.79 -12.60 -2.30
N ARG A 64 -9.23 -13.48 -1.42
CA ARG A 64 -8.47 -14.66 -0.97
C ARG A 64 -8.06 -15.57 -2.12
N GLN A 65 -8.97 -15.84 -3.06
CA GLN A 65 -8.68 -16.69 -4.22
C GLN A 65 -7.61 -16.06 -5.10
N ILE A 66 -7.72 -14.76 -5.40
CA ILE A 66 -6.82 -14.08 -6.34
C ILE A 66 -5.49 -13.77 -5.65
N LEU A 67 -5.47 -13.13 -4.49
CA LEU A 67 -4.24 -12.83 -3.74
C LEU A 67 -3.51 -14.11 -3.29
N GLY A 68 -4.25 -15.17 -2.97
CA GLY A 68 -3.68 -16.47 -2.61
C GLY A 68 -2.96 -17.19 -3.75
N SER A 69 -3.06 -16.70 -4.99
CA SER A 69 -2.27 -17.19 -6.13
C SER A 69 -0.93 -16.46 -6.30
N LEU A 70 -0.60 -15.48 -5.46
CA LEU A 70 0.74 -14.92 -5.39
C LEU A 70 1.76 -15.95 -4.92
N ASN A 71 2.92 -15.99 -5.55
CA ASN A 71 4.01 -16.90 -5.23
C ASN A 71 4.91 -16.38 -4.10
N TYR A 72 4.44 -15.41 -3.30
CA TYR A 72 5.21 -14.68 -2.29
C TYR A 72 4.45 -14.59 -0.98
N PRO A 73 5.14 -14.50 0.17
CA PRO A 73 4.52 -14.10 1.43
C PRO A 73 3.75 -12.78 1.28
N LEU A 74 2.60 -12.69 1.95
CA LEU A 74 1.76 -11.51 1.96
C LEU A 74 1.81 -10.82 3.32
N TYR A 75 1.92 -9.49 3.30
CA TYR A 75 1.72 -8.62 4.46
C TYR A 75 0.52 -7.72 4.18
N LEU A 76 -0.53 -7.88 4.95
CA LEU A 76 -1.83 -7.25 4.74
C LEU A 76 -2.18 -6.34 5.92
N ILE A 77 -2.78 -5.20 5.62
CA ILE A 77 -3.47 -4.36 6.59
C ILE A 77 -4.84 -3.95 6.03
N PRO A 78 -5.83 -3.66 6.88
CA PRO A 78 -7.13 -3.18 6.41
C PRO A 78 -7.08 -1.70 6.05
N GLY A 79 -8.01 -1.27 5.16
CA GLY A 79 -8.36 0.11 4.90
C GLY A 79 -9.76 0.45 5.41
N ASN A 80 -10.29 1.62 5.05
CA ASN A 80 -11.61 2.07 5.51
C ASN A 80 -12.79 1.35 4.85
N GLN A 81 -12.59 0.70 3.72
CA GLN A 81 -13.61 -0.11 3.04
C GLN A 81 -13.68 -1.54 3.59
N ASP A 82 -12.70 -1.94 4.38
CA ASP A 82 -12.60 -3.30 4.92
C ASP A 82 -13.42 -3.46 6.21
N ASP A 83 -14.16 -4.58 6.32
CA ASP A 83 -14.71 -5.06 7.58
C ASP A 83 -13.67 -5.92 8.31
N LYS A 84 -13.24 -5.52 9.48
CA LYS A 84 -12.12 -6.16 10.20
C LYS A 84 -12.39 -7.61 10.59
N ALA A 85 -13.64 -7.95 10.91
CA ALA A 85 -13.99 -9.33 11.29
C ALA A 85 -13.93 -10.25 10.07
N HIS A 86 -14.56 -9.86 8.96
CA HIS A 86 -14.51 -10.62 7.71
C HIS A 86 -13.10 -10.64 7.12
N PHE A 87 -12.34 -9.53 7.26
CA PHE A 87 -10.93 -9.47 6.85
C PHE A 87 -10.12 -10.58 7.53
N LEU A 88 -10.19 -10.70 8.86
CA LEU A 88 -9.47 -11.74 9.59
C LEU A 88 -10.01 -13.14 9.24
N GLU A 89 -11.31 -13.33 9.20
CA GLU A 89 -11.92 -14.63 8.88
C GLU A 89 -11.39 -15.19 7.56
N HIS A 90 -11.28 -14.36 6.53
CA HIS A 90 -10.95 -14.79 5.18
C HIS A 90 -9.45 -14.67 4.83
N LEU A 91 -8.75 -13.64 5.31
CA LEU A 91 -7.40 -13.32 4.88
C LEU A 91 -6.29 -13.70 5.86
N HIS A 92 -6.61 -14.00 7.13
CA HIS A 92 -5.62 -14.50 8.10
C HIS A 92 -4.78 -15.69 7.57
N PRO A 93 -5.34 -16.66 6.83
CA PRO A 93 -4.55 -17.76 6.28
C PRO A 93 -3.47 -17.31 5.27
N LEU A 94 -3.61 -16.13 4.66
CA LEU A 94 -2.62 -15.54 3.74
C LEU A 94 -1.57 -14.69 4.47
N CYS A 95 -1.89 -14.20 5.67
CA CYS A 95 -1.03 -13.35 6.49
C CYS A 95 -1.18 -13.71 7.98
N PRO A 96 -0.57 -14.82 8.43
CA PRO A 96 -0.71 -15.28 9.83
C PRO A 96 -0.20 -14.28 10.89
N GLN A 97 0.62 -13.31 10.49
CA GLN A 97 1.14 -12.26 11.36
C GLN A 97 0.06 -11.31 11.89
N LEU A 98 -1.09 -11.23 11.23
CA LEU A 98 -2.22 -10.38 11.64
C LEU A 98 -2.77 -10.71 13.04
N GLY A 99 -2.51 -11.90 13.57
CA GLY A 99 -3.17 -12.37 14.79
C GLY A 99 -4.66 -12.64 14.58
N ASN A 100 -5.40 -12.78 15.68
CA ASN A 100 -6.82 -13.18 15.65
C ASN A 100 -7.75 -12.13 16.28
N ASP A 101 -7.26 -10.93 16.58
CA ASP A 101 -8.04 -9.89 17.23
C ASP A 101 -8.32 -8.73 16.25
N PRO A 102 -9.58 -8.55 15.81
CA PRO A 102 -9.95 -7.48 14.88
C PRO A 102 -9.78 -6.08 15.47
N GLN A 103 -9.61 -5.94 16.78
CA GLN A 103 -9.33 -4.67 17.43
C GLN A 103 -7.83 -4.34 17.48
N ASN A 104 -6.97 -5.32 17.20
CA ASN A 104 -5.51 -5.21 17.33
C ASN A 104 -4.78 -5.67 16.06
N MET A 105 -5.23 -5.21 14.90
CA MET A 105 -4.61 -5.57 13.60
C MET A 105 -3.31 -4.78 13.39
N ARG A 106 -2.27 -5.18 14.09
CA ARG A 106 -0.92 -4.63 14.00
C ARG A 106 0.13 -5.71 14.27
N TYR A 107 1.24 -5.65 13.55
CA TYR A 107 2.32 -6.62 13.71
C TYR A 107 3.65 -6.04 13.22
N ALA A 108 4.74 -6.65 13.67
CA ALA A 108 6.10 -6.35 13.24
C ALA A 108 6.70 -7.52 12.46
N VAL A 109 7.55 -7.21 11.49
CA VAL A 109 8.37 -8.17 10.75
C VAL A 109 9.83 -7.75 10.90
N ASP A 110 10.62 -8.61 11.52
CA ASP A 110 12.02 -8.36 11.85
C ASP A 110 13.02 -9.14 11.00
N ASP A 111 12.55 -9.90 10.02
CA ASP A 111 13.36 -10.79 9.18
C ASP A 111 14.32 -10.03 8.24
N PHE A 112 14.20 -8.71 8.17
CA PHE A 112 14.97 -7.85 7.30
C PHE A 112 15.91 -6.91 8.07
N ALA A 113 16.85 -6.27 7.37
CA ALA A 113 17.71 -5.24 7.94
C ALA A 113 16.93 -4.02 8.45
N THR A 114 15.74 -3.77 7.92
CA THR A 114 14.79 -2.78 8.40
C THR A 114 13.63 -3.48 9.11
N ARG A 115 13.22 -2.99 10.26
CA ARG A 115 11.99 -3.43 10.95
C ARG A 115 10.77 -2.91 10.20
N LEU A 116 9.88 -3.79 9.79
CA LEU A 116 8.63 -3.42 9.13
C LEU A 116 7.50 -3.46 10.14
N LEU A 117 6.80 -2.35 10.30
CA LEU A 117 5.69 -2.18 11.23
C LEU A 117 4.39 -1.97 10.43
N PHE A 118 3.45 -2.85 10.64
CA PHE A 118 2.14 -2.84 9.98
C PHE A 118 1.08 -2.45 10.98
N ILE A 119 0.30 -1.41 10.68
CA ILE A 119 -0.73 -0.90 11.57
C ILE A 119 -2.04 -0.64 10.84
N ASP A 120 -3.13 -0.97 11.52
CA ASP A 120 -4.47 -0.57 11.13
C ASP A 120 -4.71 0.89 11.52
N SER A 121 -5.06 1.70 10.53
CA SER A 121 -5.51 3.09 10.71
C SER A 121 -6.98 3.28 10.38
N SER A 122 -7.73 2.22 10.10
CA SER A 122 -9.14 2.30 9.78
C SER A 122 -9.99 2.54 11.04
N HIS A 123 -11.07 3.28 10.87
CA HIS A 123 -12.05 3.54 11.93
C HIS A 123 -13.46 3.25 11.42
N ALA A 124 -14.21 2.45 12.15
CA ALA A 124 -15.52 2.01 11.71
C ALA A 124 -16.48 3.18 11.44
N GLY A 125 -17.21 3.12 10.32
CA GLY A 125 -18.25 4.10 9.97
C GLY A 125 -17.73 5.41 9.40
N THR A 126 -16.47 5.55 9.09
CA THR A 126 -15.87 6.74 8.46
C THR A 126 -14.80 6.37 7.44
N SER A 127 -14.60 7.24 6.45
CA SER A 127 -13.48 7.14 5.52
C SER A 127 -12.19 7.75 6.09
N LYS A 128 -12.23 8.39 7.27
CA LYS A 128 -11.06 8.96 7.91
C LYS A 128 -10.27 7.91 8.68
N GLY A 129 -8.96 8.08 8.70
CA GLY A 129 -8.10 7.28 9.54
C GLY A 129 -8.07 7.75 11.00
N TRP A 130 -7.81 6.81 11.90
CA TRP A 130 -7.62 7.07 13.33
C TRP A 130 -6.64 6.07 13.95
N LEU A 131 -5.72 6.55 14.74
CA LEU A 131 -4.78 5.74 15.50
C LEU A 131 -5.20 5.68 16.97
N THR A 132 -5.47 4.48 17.47
CA THR A 132 -5.84 4.28 18.88
C THR A 132 -4.67 4.52 19.83
N ASP A 133 -4.94 4.71 21.12
CA ASP A 133 -3.91 4.83 22.13
C ASP A 133 -3.05 3.58 22.20
N GLU A 134 -3.69 2.41 22.04
CA GLU A 134 -3.00 1.10 22.03
C GLU A 134 -2.09 0.97 20.82
N THR A 135 -2.48 1.46 19.64
CA THR A 135 -1.63 1.44 18.44
C THR A 135 -0.42 2.35 18.60
N ILE A 136 -0.62 3.57 19.10
CA ILE A 136 0.49 4.50 19.36
C ILE A 136 1.43 3.96 20.42
N GLY A 137 0.92 3.43 21.54
CA GLY A 137 1.74 2.83 22.59
C GLY A 137 2.52 1.61 22.10
N TRP A 138 1.91 0.78 21.27
CA TRP A 138 2.58 -0.36 20.66
C TRP A 138 3.71 0.08 19.70
N LEU A 139 3.45 1.07 18.85
CA LEU A 139 4.48 1.64 17.95
C LEU A 139 5.66 2.18 18.74
N GLU A 140 5.39 2.94 19.82
CA GLU A 140 6.43 3.48 20.69
C GLU A 140 7.29 2.35 21.29
N ALA A 141 6.65 1.29 21.79
CA ALA A 141 7.36 0.13 22.32
C ALA A 141 8.21 -0.58 21.26
N GLN A 142 7.66 -0.77 20.03
CA GLN A 142 8.40 -1.39 18.93
C GLN A 142 9.61 -0.55 18.49
N LEU A 143 9.47 0.76 18.42
CA LEU A 143 10.55 1.67 18.04
C LEU A 143 11.63 1.72 19.14
N PHE A 144 11.22 1.72 20.40
CA PHE A 144 12.15 1.67 21.53
C PHE A 144 12.94 0.34 21.55
N GLU A 145 12.26 -0.80 21.41
CA GLU A 145 12.86 -2.12 21.36
C GLU A 145 13.83 -2.28 20.17
N GLY A 146 13.47 -1.70 19.01
CA GLY A 146 14.30 -1.72 17.80
C GLY A 146 15.59 -0.91 17.91
N GLY A 147 15.67 0.06 18.83
CA GLY A 147 16.81 0.93 18.99
C GLY A 147 17.17 1.67 17.70
N ASP A 148 18.41 1.50 17.24
CA ASP A 148 18.92 2.15 16.02
C ASP A 148 18.55 1.40 14.73
N LYS A 149 17.92 0.22 14.81
CA LYS A 149 17.48 -0.52 13.62
C LYS A 149 16.48 0.32 12.83
N PRO A 150 16.72 0.63 11.55
CA PRO A 150 15.77 1.40 10.77
C PRO A 150 14.38 0.79 10.79
N ALA A 151 13.35 1.63 10.92
CA ALA A 151 11.96 1.21 10.92
C ALA A 151 11.19 1.87 9.79
N THR A 152 10.26 1.10 9.23
CA THR A 152 9.31 1.53 8.19
C THR A 152 7.92 1.14 8.62
N ILE A 153 6.98 2.07 8.56
CA ILE A 153 5.57 1.82 8.85
C ILE A 153 4.79 1.68 7.55
N PHE A 154 3.89 0.70 7.51
CA PHE A 154 2.84 0.55 6.51
C PHE A 154 1.49 0.77 7.19
N MET A 155 0.70 1.69 6.67
CA MET A 155 -0.64 2.02 7.13
C MET A 155 -1.51 2.42 5.95
N HIS A 156 -2.84 2.48 6.12
CA HIS A 156 -3.69 2.83 4.98
C HIS A 156 -3.79 4.34 4.77
N HIS A 157 -4.16 5.10 5.80
CA HIS A 157 -4.37 6.54 5.69
C HIS A 157 -3.08 7.33 5.91
N PRO A 158 -2.75 8.33 5.08
CA PRO A 158 -1.59 9.19 5.33
C PRO A 158 -1.75 9.97 6.64
N PRO A 159 -0.65 10.13 7.45
CA PRO A 159 -0.72 10.75 8.77
C PRO A 159 -0.76 12.29 8.72
N LEU A 160 -0.74 12.87 7.54
CA LEU A 160 -0.82 14.33 7.33
C LEU A 160 -1.45 14.64 5.97
N PRO A 161 -2.02 15.84 5.79
CA PRO A 161 -2.46 16.32 4.49
C PRO A 161 -1.30 16.35 3.49
N LEU A 162 -1.58 15.96 2.25
CA LEU A 162 -0.60 15.88 1.16
C LEU A 162 -0.86 16.89 0.04
N GLY A 163 -1.83 17.79 0.22
CA GLY A 163 -2.19 18.83 -0.73
C GLY A 163 -3.20 18.38 -1.80
N ASN A 164 -3.79 17.21 -1.67
CA ASN A 164 -4.90 16.78 -2.54
C ASN A 164 -6.23 17.16 -1.89
N ALA A 165 -6.92 18.16 -2.46
CA ALA A 165 -8.15 18.73 -1.88
C ALA A 165 -9.28 17.71 -1.73
N GLN A 166 -9.28 16.66 -2.52
CA GLN A 166 -10.26 15.56 -2.45
C GLN A 166 -9.94 14.59 -1.30
N MET A 167 -8.65 14.28 -1.07
CA MET A 167 -8.23 13.21 -0.16
C MET A 167 -7.82 13.71 1.23
N ASP A 168 -7.29 14.93 1.35
CA ASP A 168 -6.85 15.48 2.62
C ASP A 168 -7.94 15.51 3.70
N PRO A 169 -9.24 15.79 3.39
CA PRO A 169 -10.31 15.76 4.39
C PRO A 169 -10.56 14.39 5.01
N ILE A 170 -10.10 13.31 4.37
CA ILE A 170 -10.28 11.93 4.82
C ILE A 170 -8.95 11.23 5.17
N ALA A 171 -7.85 11.97 5.30
CA ALA A 171 -6.59 11.49 5.85
C ALA A 171 -6.74 11.01 7.31
N CYS A 172 -5.65 10.56 7.93
CA CYS A 172 -5.65 10.17 9.34
C CYS A 172 -5.85 11.40 10.24
N GLU A 173 -7.02 11.51 10.90
CA GLU A 173 -7.43 12.70 11.65
C GLU A 173 -6.49 13.03 12.82
N ASN A 174 -5.98 12.01 13.52
CA ASN A 174 -5.01 12.17 14.60
C ASN A 174 -3.59 11.78 14.24
N GLY A 175 -3.24 11.82 12.96
CA GLY A 175 -1.92 11.42 12.46
C GLY A 175 -0.75 12.19 13.07
N HIS A 176 -0.97 13.40 13.61
CA HIS A 176 0.03 14.16 14.37
C HIS A 176 0.67 13.37 15.51
N ARG A 177 -0.05 12.37 16.06
CA ARG A 177 0.49 11.48 17.11
C ARG A 177 1.59 10.57 16.59
N LEU A 178 1.43 10.06 15.37
CA LEU A 178 2.49 9.30 14.69
C LEU A 178 3.67 10.21 14.32
N LEU A 179 3.39 11.44 13.88
CA LEU A 179 4.45 12.42 13.58
C LEU A 179 5.29 12.77 14.82
N ALA A 180 4.68 12.78 16.01
CA ALA A 180 5.42 12.94 17.27
C ALA A 180 6.38 11.75 17.54
N LEU A 181 6.04 10.54 17.12
CA LEU A 181 6.98 9.41 17.18
C LEU A 181 8.14 9.57 16.18
N VAL A 182 7.88 10.09 14.98
CA VAL A 182 8.95 10.43 14.02
C VAL A 182 9.97 11.39 14.64
N GLU A 183 9.50 12.41 15.39
CA GLU A 183 10.41 13.37 16.06
C GLU A 183 11.23 12.75 17.17
N ARG A 184 10.69 11.73 17.85
CA ARG A 184 11.35 11.09 19.00
C ARG A 184 12.28 9.93 18.63
N PHE A 185 11.99 9.26 17.51
CA PHE A 185 12.72 8.06 17.08
C PHE A 185 13.38 8.27 15.71
N PRO A 186 14.67 8.63 15.67
CA PRO A 186 15.40 8.81 14.42
C PRO A 186 15.45 7.57 13.52
N SER A 187 15.26 6.39 14.09
CA SER A 187 15.18 5.12 13.37
C SER A 187 13.92 4.99 12.52
N LEU A 188 12.83 5.73 12.83
CA LEU A 188 11.63 5.77 11.99
C LEU A 188 11.87 6.67 10.77
N THR A 189 12.17 6.06 9.65
CA THR A 189 12.63 6.75 8.45
C THR A 189 11.65 6.74 7.29
N ARG A 190 10.57 5.91 7.35
CA ARG A 190 9.60 5.79 6.25
C ARG A 190 8.22 5.44 6.76
N ILE A 191 7.21 6.02 6.09
CA ILE A 191 5.80 5.69 6.26
C ILE A 191 5.20 5.57 4.86
N PHE A 192 4.68 4.38 4.53
CA PHE A 192 4.02 4.10 3.27
C PHE A 192 2.53 3.90 3.48
N CYS A 193 1.72 4.54 2.62
CA CYS A 193 0.27 4.56 2.74
C CYS A 193 -0.42 4.21 1.42
N GLY A 194 -1.64 3.68 1.53
CA GLY A 194 -2.59 3.57 0.43
C GLY A 194 -3.50 4.78 0.35
N HIS A 195 -4.80 4.52 0.24
CA HIS A 195 -5.92 5.45 0.38
C HIS A 195 -6.05 6.53 -0.71
N ASN A 196 -4.95 7.16 -1.07
CA ASN A 196 -4.96 8.28 -2.01
C ASN A 196 -5.02 7.87 -3.48
N HIS A 197 -4.90 6.58 -3.80
CA HIS A 197 -4.86 6.04 -5.17
C HIS A 197 -3.95 6.83 -6.12
N SER A 198 -2.91 7.44 -5.60
CA SER A 198 -1.95 8.25 -6.34
C SER A 198 -0.60 8.22 -5.66
N LEU A 199 0.47 8.34 -6.45
CA LEU A 199 1.81 8.46 -5.91
C LEU A 199 2.05 9.90 -5.48
N THR A 200 2.13 10.12 -4.17
CA THR A 200 2.60 11.38 -3.60
C THR A 200 3.71 11.12 -2.61
N MET A 201 4.63 12.04 -2.48
CA MET A 201 5.75 11.95 -1.56
C MET A 201 5.95 13.27 -0.84
N THR A 202 6.18 13.20 0.45
CA THR A 202 6.60 14.33 1.25
C THR A 202 7.62 13.89 2.28
N GLN A 203 8.38 14.83 2.81
CA GLN A 203 9.33 14.57 3.88
C GLN A 203 8.88 15.28 5.15
N TYR A 204 8.82 14.53 6.24
CA TYR A 204 8.61 15.07 7.58
C TYR A 204 9.81 14.69 8.45
N ARG A 205 10.62 15.69 8.84
CA ARG A 205 11.92 15.47 9.51
C ARG A 205 12.79 14.51 8.70
N GLN A 206 13.23 13.39 9.31
CA GLN A 206 14.00 12.35 8.64
C GLN A 206 13.14 11.34 7.89
N ALA A 207 11.82 11.32 8.09
CA ALA A 207 10.94 10.32 7.50
C ALA A 207 10.42 10.75 6.13
N LEU A 208 10.56 9.87 5.13
CA LEU A 208 9.83 9.94 3.88
C LEU A 208 8.41 9.38 4.11
N ILE A 209 7.40 10.15 3.76
CA ILE A 209 6.00 9.72 3.77
C ILE A 209 5.52 9.65 2.33
N SER A 210 4.98 8.51 1.91
CA SER A 210 4.51 8.33 0.54
C SER A 210 3.19 7.58 0.52
N THR A 211 2.29 8.00 -0.36
CA THR A 211 1.15 7.19 -0.79
C THR A 211 1.49 6.42 -2.07
N ILE A 212 0.68 5.43 -2.41
CA ILE A 212 0.87 4.64 -3.62
C ILE A 212 -0.40 4.65 -4.49
N PRO A 213 -0.27 4.39 -5.80
CA PRO A 213 -1.41 4.22 -6.68
C PRO A 213 -2.27 3.01 -6.32
N GLY A 214 -3.55 3.08 -6.64
CA GLY A 214 -4.42 1.90 -6.61
C GLY A 214 -4.09 0.91 -7.74
N THR A 215 -4.50 -0.34 -7.58
CA THR A 215 -4.25 -1.37 -8.60
C THR A 215 -5.21 -1.28 -9.80
N VAL A 216 -6.31 -0.55 -9.68
CA VAL A 216 -7.37 -0.55 -10.71
C VAL A 216 -7.77 0.85 -11.16
N HIS A 217 -8.09 1.72 -10.23
CA HIS A 217 -8.48 3.10 -10.53
C HIS A 217 -7.64 4.06 -9.70
N GLN A 218 -7.48 5.28 -10.20
CA GLN A 218 -6.66 6.30 -9.60
C GLN A 218 -7.49 7.50 -9.19
N VAL A 219 -7.02 8.26 -8.20
CA VAL A 219 -7.57 9.56 -7.83
C VAL A 219 -6.59 10.62 -8.32
N PRO A 220 -7.00 11.44 -9.31
CA PRO A 220 -6.15 12.49 -9.83
C PRO A 220 -5.74 13.47 -8.72
N TYR A 221 -4.45 13.83 -8.69
CA TYR A 221 -3.99 14.86 -7.77
C TYR A 221 -4.56 16.22 -8.18
N CYS A 222 -5.36 16.81 -7.30
CA CYS A 222 -5.92 18.14 -7.50
C CYS A 222 -5.82 18.96 -6.21
N HIS A 223 -5.23 20.15 -6.30
CA HIS A 223 -5.00 21.03 -5.17
C HIS A 223 -6.23 21.90 -4.80
N GLU A 224 -7.08 22.21 -5.76
CA GLU A 224 -8.17 23.19 -5.57
C GLU A 224 -9.58 22.56 -5.62
N ASP A 225 -9.75 21.49 -6.41
CA ASP A 225 -11.07 20.90 -6.62
C ASP A 225 -11.34 19.77 -5.63
N THR A 226 -12.37 19.94 -4.81
CA THR A 226 -12.79 18.98 -3.78
C THR A 226 -13.80 17.94 -4.28
N ARG A 227 -14.23 18.03 -5.55
CA ARG A 227 -15.18 17.05 -6.10
C ARG A 227 -14.50 15.68 -6.24
N PRO A 228 -15.24 14.57 -6.01
CA PRO A 228 -14.68 13.24 -6.10
C PRO A 228 -14.49 12.83 -7.55
N TYR A 229 -13.24 12.79 -8.00
CA TYR A 229 -12.84 12.28 -9.31
C TYR A 229 -12.09 10.96 -9.16
N TYR A 230 -12.22 10.12 -10.15
CA TYR A 230 -11.34 8.98 -10.38
C TYR A 230 -11.12 8.80 -11.89
N ASP A 231 -10.03 8.15 -12.24
CA ASP A 231 -9.72 7.77 -13.62
C ASP A 231 -9.16 6.35 -13.70
N LEU A 232 -8.92 5.87 -14.91
CA LEU A 232 -8.35 4.57 -15.18
C LEU A 232 -6.93 4.69 -15.75
N SER A 233 -6.17 5.64 -15.23
CA SER A 233 -4.74 5.72 -15.52
C SER A 233 -4.03 4.40 -15.18
N PRO A 234 -2.97 4.06 -15.90
CA PRO A 234 -2.30 2.77 -15.75
C PRO A 234 -1.93 2.46 -14.29
N ALA A 235 -2.30 1.26 -13.84
CA ALA A 235 -1.94 0.78 -12.52
C ALA A 235 -0.42 0.64 -12.37
N SER A 236 0.04 0.83 -11.15
CA SER A 236 1.45 0.63 -10.80
C SER A 236 1.60 0.22 -9.34
N CYS A 237 2.72 -0.37 -9.00
CA CYS A 237 3.12 -0.64 -7.63
C CYS A 237 4.41 0.10 -7.28
N LEU A 238 4.72 0.20 -6.00
CA LEU A 238 6.06 0.56 -5.58
C LEU A 238 6.88 -0.69 -5.29
N MET A 239 8.09 -0.70 -5.80
CA MET A 239 9.10 -1.69 -5.46
C MET A 239 10.06 -1.05 -4.45
N HIS A 240 10.26 -1.71 -3.32
CA HIS A 240 11.15 -1.24 -2.26
C HIS A 240 12.35 -2.17 -2.15
N ARG A 241 13.53 -1.65 -2.44
CA ARG A 241 14.78 -2.42 -2.43
C ARG A 241 15.74 -1.90 -1.38
N GLN A 242 16.29 -2.80 -0.58
CA GLN A 242 17.45 -2.52 0.25
C GLN A 242 18.73 -2.73 -0.57
N VAL A 243 19.53 -1.67 -0.71
CA VAL A 243 20.83 -1.68 -1.40
C VAL A 243 21.90 -1.18 -0.43
N GLY A 244 22.65 -2.11 0.17
CA GLY A 244 23.53 -1.79 1.30
C GLY A 244 22.72 -1.19 2.46
N GLU A 245 23.09 -0.01 2.93
CA GLU A 245 22.35 0.74 3.94
C GLU A 245 21.20 1.59 3.37
N GLN A 246 21.13 1.71 2.04
CA GLN A 246 20.13 2.53 1.37
C GLN A 246 18.84 1.74 1.12
N TRP A 247 17.73 2.43 1.26
CA TRP A 247 16.43 1.99 0.81
C TRP A 247 16.03 2.76 -0.45
N VAL A 248 15.84 2.05 -1.55
CA VAL A 248 15.42 2.61 -2.82
C VAL A 248 13.97 2.22 -3.07
N SER A 249 13.11 3.20 -3.34
CA SER A 249 11.73 2.95 -3.76
C SER A 249 11.56 3.45 -5.19
N TYR A 250 11.00 2.61 -6.05
CA TYR A 250 10.73 2.98 -7.44
C TYR A 250 9.36 2.45 -7.89
N GLN A 251 8.73 3.20 -8.76
CA GLN A 251 7.46 2.82 -9.37
C GLN A 251 7.70 1.76 -10.45
N HIS A 252 6.91 0.70 -10.39
CA HIS A 252 6.84 -0.33 -11.42
C HIS A 252 5.46 -0.32 -12.05
N SER A 253 5.40 -0.13 -13.36
CA SER A 253 4.13 -0.12 -14.10
C SER A 253 3.53 -1.52 -14.15
N LEU A 254 2.25 -1.62 -13.84
CA LEU A 254 1.43 -2.83 -13.99
C LEU A 254 0.58 -2.78 -15.26
N ALA A 255 0.88 -1.86 -16.17
CA ALA A 255 0.26 -1.81 -17.50
C ALA A 255 1.01 -2.74 -18.46
N HIS A 256 0.29 -3.26 -19.43
CA HIS A 256 0.91 -4.00 -20.52
C HIS A 256 1.59 -3.06 -21.51
N TYR A 257 2.88 -3.20 -21.68
CA TYR A 257 3.69 -2.43 -22.64
C TYR A 257 4.81 -3.30 -23.23
N ALA A 258 5.30 -2.89 -24.38
CA ALA A 258 6.36 -3.60 -25.06
C ALA A 258 7.72 -3.35 -24.40
N GLY A 259 8.62 -4.32 -24.43
CA GLY A 259 9.94 -4.31 -23.81
C GLY A 259 10.02 -5.21 -22.56
N PRO A 260 11.11 -5.15 -21.78
CA PRO A 260 12.30 -4.34 -22.05
C PRO A 260 13.15 -4.91 -23.19
N TRP A 261 13.77 -4.03 -23.95
CA TRP A 261 14.80 -4.40 -24.93
C TRP A 261 16.19 -4.09 -24.39
N LEU A 262 17.19 -4.86 -24.84
CA LEU A 262 18.58 -4.50 -24.58
C LEU A 262 18.91 -3.23 -25.35
N TYR A 263 19.55 -2.29 -24.68
CA TYR A 263 20.13 -1.13 -25.36
C TYR A 263 21.33 -1.63 -26.20
N ASP A 264 21.26 -1.42 -27.50
CA ASP A 264 22.34 -1.72 -28.43
C ASP A 264 23.03 -0.39 -28.84
N GLU A 265 24.26 -0.21 -28.40
CA GLU A 265 25.06 0.99 -28.71
C GLU A 265 25.33 1.13 -30.21
N ASN A 266 25.16 0.06 -31.00
CA ASN A 266 25.33 0.09 -32.45
C ASN A 266 24.06 0.55 -33.21
N ILE A 267 22.93 0.67 -32.52
CA ILE A 267 21.72 1.26 -33.11
C ILE A 267 21.87 2.78 -33.01
N SER A 268 22.42 3.41 -34.08
CA SER A 268 22.38 4.86 -34.21
C SER A 268 20.94 5.36 -34.23
N CYS A 269 20.64 6.43 -33.51
CA CYS A 269 19.38 7.15 -33.70
C CYS A 269 19.17 7.37 -35.20
N PRO A 270 17.94 7.11 -35.74
CA PRO A 270 17.63 7.51 -37.09
C PRO A 270 17.94 9.01 -37.19
N THR A 271 18.88 9.36 -38.06
CA THR A 271 19.10 10.76 -38.38
C THR A 271 17.82 11.26 -38.99
N GLU A 272 17.12 12.19 -38.34
CA GLU A 272 16.03 12.91 -38.95
C GLU A 272 16.55 13.43 -40.29
N GLU A 273 16.01 12.94 -41.38
CA GLU A 273 16.20 13.58 -42.69
C GLU A 273 15.65 15.00 -42.55
N ARG A 274 16.56 15.97 -42.55
CA ARG A 274 16.24 17.40 -42.56
C ARG A 274 15.75 17.82 -43.94
#